data_08a4cee6f5033cf1a717e4e8d119fe8f
#
_entry.id   08a4cee6f5033cf1a717e4e8d119fe8f
#
_cell.length_a   1.000
_cell.length_b   1.000
_cell.length_c   1.000
_cell.angle_alpha   90.00
_cell.angle_beta   90.00
_cell.angle_gamma   90.00
#
_symmetry.space_group_name_H-M   'P 1'
#
loop_
_entity.id
_entity.type
_entity.pdbx_description
1 polymer ?
#
loop_
_entity_poly.entity_id
_entity_poly.type
_entity_poly.pdbx_seq_one_letter_code
_entity_poly.pdbx_strand_id
1 'polypeptide(L)'
;DADVDGMHIRLLIITFFLQFFPELIKKGHVYVLQTPLFRVRNKRSRIKEKSVVADADRKLSKAEKKKDFVVRYCYSEEERLKAIRELGPDPEITRFKGLGEISPEEFAHFIGPEMRLEQVTLHKTDQVQKLLEYYMGKNTMERQNFIIDNLVVEEDLPEDRM
;
A
#
# COMPACT_ATOMS: atom_id res chain seq x y z
N ASP A 1 -4.71 5.25 -1.49
CA ASP A 1 -3.50 6.00 -1.17
C ASP A 1 -2.80 5.39 0.03
N ALA A 2 -1.48 5.43 0.05
CA ALA A 2 -0.66 4.75 1.05
C ALA A 2 -0.33 5.63 2.27
N ASP A 3 -0.71 6.89 2.23
CA ASP A 3 -0.52 7.85 3.31
C ASP A 3 -1.64 7.82 4.36
N VAL A 4 -1.53 8.65 5.37
CA VAL A 4 -2.51 8.75 6.47
C VAL A 4 -3.89 9.16 5.97
N ASP A 5 -3.95 10.08 5.01
CA ASP A 5 -5.21 10.54 4.42
C ASP A 5 -5.90 9.42 3.65
N GLY A 6 -5.14 8.63 2.90
CA GLY A 6 -5.64 7.44 2.21
C GLY A 6 -6.17 6.37 3.16
N MET A 7 -5.51 6.18 4.30
CA MET A 7 -5.99 5.28 5.35
C MET A 7 -7.31 5.74 5.95
N HIS A 8 -7.47 7.06 6.18
CA HIS A 8 -8.70 7.65 6.66
C HIS A 8 -9.85 7.49 5.66
N ILE A 9 -9.61 7.79 4.37
CA ILE A 9 -10.59 7.57 3.30
C ILE A 9 -11.02 6.11 3.22
N ARG A 10 -10.08 5.17 3.30
CA ARG A 10 -10.36 3.73 3.33
C ARG A 10 -11.28 3.37 4.48
N LEU A 11 -10.98 3.85 5.69
CA LEU A 11 -11.77 3.60 6.87
C LEU A 11 -13.21 4.14 6.72
N LEU A 12 -13.37 5.35 6.20
CA LEU A 12 -14.69 5.93 5.95
C LEU A 12 -15.49 5.13 4.93
N ILE A 13 -14.86 4.63 3.85
CA ILE A 13 -15.53 3.79 2.85
C ILE A 13 -15.94 2.45 3.47
N ILE A 14 -15.08 1.80 4.26
CA ILE A 14 -15.43 0.57 4.96
C ILE A 14 -16.59 0.80 5.93
N THR A 15 -16.58 1.92 6.66
CA THR A 15 -17.65 2.31 7.58
C THR A 15 -18.97 2.52 6.84
N PHE A 16 -18.94 3.12 5.65
CA PHE A 16 -20.11 3.23 4.79
C PHE A 16 -20.70 1.84 4.43
N PHE A 17 -19.85 0.90 4.02
CA PHE A 17 -20.32 -0.47 3.74
C PHE A 17 -20.87 -1.18 4.98
N LEU A 18 -20.24 -0.97 6.13
CA LEU A 18 -20.72 -1.52 7.41
C LEU A 18 -22.11 -0.98 7.78
N GLN A 19 -22.34 0.32 7.55
CA GLN A 19 -23.62 0.96 7.88
C GLN A 19 -24.74 0.56 6.93
N PHE A 20 -24.49 0.56 5.63
CA PHE A 20 -25.55 0.46 4.63
C PHE A 20 -25.61 -0.94 3.97
N PHE A 21 -24.51 -1.67 3.94
CA PHE A 21 -24.38 -2.96 3.25
C PHE A 21 -23.63 -4.00 4.07
N PRO A 22 -23.98 -4.23 5.35
CA PRO A 22 -23.23 -5.13 6.24
C PRO A 22 -23.18 -6.57 5.72
N GLU A 23 -24.18 -7.01 4.97
CA GLU A 23 -24.22 -8.36 4.39
C GLU A 23 -23.12 -8.59 3.35
N LEU A 24 -22.67 -7.56 2.64
CA LEU A 24 -21.56 -7.70 1.69
C LEU A 24 -20.26 -8.03 2.42
N ILE A 25 -20.03 -7.43 3.58
CA ILE A 25 -18.84 -7.71 4.40
C ILE A 25 -18.97 -9.09 5.05
N LYS A 26 -20.13 -9.42 5.64
CA LYS A 26 -20.36 -10.73 6.27
C LYS A 26 -20.21 -11.90 5.27
N LYS A 27 -20.61 -11.70 4.03
CA LYS A 27 -20.47 -12.69 2.95
C LYS A 27 -19.09 -12.68 2.28
N GLY A 28 -18.18 -11.80 2.71
CA GLY A 28 -16.82 -11.74 2.20
C GLY A 28 -16.69 -11.16 0.79
N HIS A 29 -17.56 -10.23 0.41
CA HIS A 29 -17.54 -9.61 -0.93
C HIS A 29 -16.79 -8.27 -0.98
N VAL A 30 -16.30 -7.78 0.16
CA VAL A 30 -15.57 -6.51 0.23
C VAL A 30 -14.08 -6.77 0.42
N TYR A 31 -13.27 -6.18 -0.46
CA TYR A 31 -11.82 -6.32 -0.45
C TYR A 31 -11.17 -4.96 -0.58
N VAL A 32 -10.00 -4.82 0.02
CA VAL A 32 -9.10 -3.69 -0.17
C VAL A 32 -7.99 -4.10 -1.12
N LEU A 33 -7.82 -3.37 -2.21
CA LEU A 33 -6.69 -3.54 -3.10
C LEU A 33 -5.45 -2.92 -2.45
N GLN A 34 -4.40 -3.71 -2.27
CA GLN A 34 -3.11 -3.21 -1.84
C GLN A 34 -2.37 -2.61 -3.05
N THR A 35 -1.92 -1.37 -2.90
CA THR A 35 -1.06 -0.70 -3.88
C THR A 35 0.36 -0.62 -3.34
N PRO A 36 1.40 -0.63 -4.20
CA PRO A 36 2.77 -0.57 -3.73
C PRO A 36 3.07 0.76 -3.05
N LEU A 37 3.93 0.71 -2.03
CA LEU A 37 4.43 1.87 -1.32
C LEU A 37 5.67 2.46 -1.99
N PHE A 38 6.46 1.59 -2.63
CA PHE A 38 7.72 1.99 -3.27
C PHE A 38 7.89 1.34 -4.63
N ARG A 39 8.57 2.08 -5.51
CA ARG A 39 9.16 1.57 -6.74
C ARG A 39 10.67 1.67 -6.62
N VAL A 40 11.36 0.54 -6.75
CA VAL A 40 12.81 0.46 -6.80
C VAL A 40 13.21 0.07 -8.21
N ARG A 41 14.05 0.87 -8.88
CA ARG A 41 14.50 0.57 -10.24
C ARG A 41 16.00 0.80 -10.39
N ASN A 42 16.63 0.00 -11.23
CA ASN A 42 18.03 0.21 -11.60
C ASN A 42 18.25 -0.15 -13.07
N LYS A 43 19.29 0.44 -13.65
CA LYS A 43 19.69 0.10 -15.01
C LYS A 43 20.17 -1.36 -15.06
N ARG A 44 19.74 -2.10 -16.08
CA ARG A 44 20.13 -3.50 -16.28
C ARG A 44 21.65 -3.69 -16.30
N SER A 45 22.40 -2.73 -16.86
CA SER A 45 23.85 -2.72 -16.91
C SER A 45 24.54 -2.61 -15.53
N ARG A 46 23.84 -2.14 -14.49
CA ARG A 46 24.38 -2.01 -13.11
C ARG A 46 24.11 -3.22 -12.24
N ILE A 47 23.18 -4.10 -12.67
CA ILE A 47 22.81 -5.30 -11.93
C ILE A 47 23.84 -6.37 -12.25
N LYS A 48 24.62 -6.78 -11.25
CA LYS A 48 25.61 -7.87 -11.42
C LYS A 48 24.87 -9.17 -11.77
N GLU A 49 25.32 -9.87 -12.83
CA GLU A 49 24.68 -11.04 -13.48
C GLU A 49 24.36 -12.26 -12.59
N LYS A 50 24.48 -12.20 -11.27
CA LYS A 50 24.37 -13.37 -10.38
C LYS A 50 23.08 -13.49 -9.57
N SER A 51 22.09 -12.64 -9.75
CA SER A 51 20.83 -12.78 -9.02
C SER A 51 19.62 -12.87 -9.95
N VAL A 52 19.13 -14.10 -10.12
CA VAL A 52 17.69 -14.47 -10.34
C VAL A 52 16.86 -13.61 -11.31
N VAL A 53 17.48 -13.06 -12.36
CA VAL A 53 16.74 -12.31 -13.39
C VAL A 53 16.05 -13.25 -14.41
N ALA A 54 16.42 -14.55 -14.43
CA ALA A 54 15.99 -15.49 -15.46
C ALA A 54 14.48 -15.83 -15.46
N ASP A 55 13.81 -15.79 -14.32
CA ASP A 55 12.38 -16.18 -14.23
C ASP A 55 11.40 -15.02 -14.38
N ALA A 56 11.83 -13.79 -14.07
CA ALA A 56 10.98 -12.61 -14.27
C ALA A 56 10.91 -12.17 -15.74
N ASP A 57 11.96 -12.43 -16.52
CA ASP A 57 12.03 -12.03 -17.94
C ASP A 57 11.11 -12.84 -18.88
N ARG A 58 10.60 -14.00 -18.45
CA ARG A 58 9.70 -14.82 -19.27
C ARG A 58 8.29 -14.25 -19.41
N LYS A 59 7.86 -13.38 -18.50
CA LYS A 59 6.50 -12.83 -18.47
C LYS A 59 6.39 -11.38 -18.97
N LEU A 60 7.50 -10.71 -19.26
CA LEU A 60 7.50 -9.33 -19.74
C LEU A 60 7.15 -9.25 -21.23
N SER A 61 6.26 -8.32 -21.58
CA SER A 61 5.87 -8.06 -22.97
C SER A 61 7.05 -7.56 -23.80
N LYS A 62 6.98 -7.73 -25.16
CA LYS A 62 8.01 -7.24 -26.07
C LYS A 62 8.30 -5.74 -25.96
N ALA A 63 7.35 -4.93 -25.47
CA ALA A 63 7.48 -3.49 -25.23
C ALA A 63 8.35 -3.16 -24.00
N GLU A 64 8.34 -4.02 -22.98
CA GLU A 64 9.14 -3.84 -21.77
C GLU A 64 10.60 -4.26 -21.93
N LYS A 65 10.89 -5.13 -22.90
CA LYS A 65 12.27 -5.51 -23.27
C LYS A 65 13.09 -4.33 -23.84
N LYS A 66 12.45 -3.22 -24.22
CA LYS A 66 13.10 -1.99 -24.66
C LYS A 66 13.49 -1.04 -23.50
N LYS A 67 13.04 -1.29 -22.27
CA LYS A 67 13.40 -0.44 -21.13
C LYS A 67 14.70 -0.96 -20.52
N ASP A 68 15.71 -0.10 -20.50
CA ASP A 68 17.04 -0.33 -19.90
C ASP A 68 17.02 -0.51 -18.37
N PHE A 69 15.83 -0.61 -17.77
CA PHE A 69 15.61 -0.66 -16.33
C PHE A 69 14.93 -1.95 -15.90
N VAL A 70 15.39 -2.48 -14.76
CA VAL A 70 14.65 -3.50 -14.00
C VAL A 70 13.93 -2.79 -12.87
N VAL A 71 12.64 -3.08 -12.71
CA VAL A 71 11.76 -2.44 -11.75
C VAL A 71 11.25 -3.47 -10.76
N ARG A 72 11.18 -3.08 -9.47
CA ARG A 72 10.51 -3.83 -8.40
C ARG A 72 9.52 -2.93 -7.69
N TYR A 73 8.31 -3.41 -7.51
CA TYR A 73 7.28 -2.75 -6.72
C TYR A 73 7.22 -3.41 -5.35
N CYS A 74 7.28 -2.60 -4.31
CA CYS A 74 7.41 -3.05 -2.93
C CYS A 74 6.24 -2.55 -2.11
N TYR A 75 5.61 -3.44 -1.34
CA TYR A 75 4.44 -3.19 -0.53
C TYR A 75 4.77 -3.04 0.96
N SER A 76 6.03 -3.25 1.32
CA SER A 76 6.55 -3.05 2.66
C SER A 76 7.99 -2.54 2.61
N GLU A 77 8.46 -2.06 3.75
CA GLU A 77 9.85 -1.65 3.94
C GLU A 77 10.82 -2.83 3.77
N GLU A 78 10.43 -4.01 4.22
CA GLU A 78 11.22 -5.24 4.06
C GLU A 78 11.40 -5.61 2.59
N GLU A 79 10.31 -5.53 1.80
CA GLU A 79 10.36 -5.76 0.35
C GLU A 79 11.25 -4.72 -0.33
N ARG A 80 11.22 -3.45 0.12
CA ARG A 80 12.09 -2.38 -0.38
C ARG A 80 13.56 -2.72 -0.15
N LEU A 81 13.94 -3.08 1.07
CA LEU A 81 15.30 -3.44 1.42
C LEU A 81 15.80 -4.66 0.64
N LYS A 82 14.92 -5.63 0.41
CA LYS A 82 15.21 -6.80 -0.43
C LYS A 82 15.47 -6.38 -1.88
N ALA A 83 14.59 -5.55 -2.45
CA ALA A 83 14.71 -5.06 -3.82
C ALA A 83 16.00 -4.24 -4.03
N ILE A 84 16.41 -3.42 -3.05
CA ILE A 84 17.69 -2.68 -3.08
C ILE A 84 18.87 -3.65 -3.19
N ARG A 85 18.87 -4.73 -2.39
CA ARG A 85 19.93 -5.74 -2.44
C ARG A 85 19.97 -6.50 -3.75
N GLU A 86 18.81 -6.81 -4.32
CA GLU A 86 18.67 -7.51 -5.59
C GLU A 86 19.10 -6.67 -6.79
N LEU A 87 18.72 -5.39 -6.80
CA LEU A 87 18.97 -4.50 -7.93
C LEU A 87 20.38 -3.89 -7.94
N GLY A 88 21.21 -4.20 -6.93
CA GLY A 88 22.61 -3.79 -6.90
C GLY A 88 22.82 -2.35 -6.43
N PRO A 89 24.01 -1.80 -6.68
CA PRO A 89 24.41 -0.51 -6.12
C PRO A 89 23.60 0.64 -6.73
N ASP A 90 23.23 1.58 -5.85
CA ASP A 90 22.63 2.87 -6.20
C ASP A 90 21.35 2.77 -7.05
N PRO A 91 20.29 2.03 -6.59
CA PRO A 91 19.03 1.99 -7.28
C PRO A 91 18.23 3.28 -7.06
N GLU A 92 17.46 3.68 -8.05
CA GLU A 92 16.49 4.77 -7.90
C GLU A 92 15.26 4.27 -7.12
N ILE A 93 14.92 4.97 -6.04
CA ILE A 93 13.77 4.65 -5.18
C ILE A 93 12.76 5.78 -5.29
N THR A 94 11.52 5.42 -5.62
CA THR A 94 10.38 6.33 -5.60
C THR A 94 9.39 5.85 -4.55
N ARG A 95 8.97 6.71 -3.64
CA ARG A 95 7.88 6.44 -2.69
C ARG A 95 6.59 6.94 -3.31
N PHE A 96 5.56 6.09 -3.37
CA PHE A 96 4.23 6.49 -3.78
C PHE A 96 3.42 6.96 -2.57
N LYS A 97 2.94 8.19 -2.64
CA LYS A 97 2.04 8.77 -1.63
C LYS A 97 0.58 8.61 -2.03
N GLY A 98 0.30 8.63 -3.34
CA GLY A 98 -1.04 8.46 -3.86
C GLY A 98 -1.07 7.82 -5.25
N LEU A 99 -2.25 7.39 -5.68
CA LEU A 99 -2.44 6.74 -6.99
C LEU A 99 -2.11 7.64 -8.17
N GLY A 100 -2.17 8.97 -7.99
CA GLY A 100 -1.81 9.94 -9.03
C GLY A 100 -0.32 9.93 -9.43
N GLU A 101 0.53 9.31 -8.62
CA GLU A 101 1.97 9.17 -8.91
C GLU A 101 2.29 7.89 -9.71
N ILE A 102 1.28 7.04 -9.92
CA ILE A 102 1.40 5.78 -10.65
C ILE A 102 0.80 5.97 -12.05
N SER A 103 1.59 5.68 -13.09
CA SER A 103 1.07 5.75 -14.45
C SER A 103 0.00 4.67 -14.72
N PRO A 104 -0.92 4.88 -15.67
CA PRO A 104 -1.92 3.87 -16.02
C PRO A 104 -1.31 2.51 -16.42
N GLU A 105 -0.20 2.53 -17.11
CA GLU A 105 0.52 1.31 -17.51
C GLU A 105 1.11 0.57 -16.30
N GLU A 106 1.62 1.31 -15.31
CA GLU A 106 2.10 0.72 -14.05
C GLU A 106 0.92 0.17 -13.24
N PHE A 107 -0.19 0.94 -13.17
CA PHE A 107 -1.36 0.53 -12.41
C PHE A 107 -1.98 -0.77 -12.94
N ALA A 108 -1.93 -1.00 -14.26
CA ALA A 108 -2.41 -2.23 -14.87
C ALA A 108 -1.74 -3.50 -14.30
N HIS A 109 -0.50 -3.41 -13.82
CA HIS A 109 0.19 -4.53 -13.17
C HIS A 109 -0.40 -4.87 -11.79
N PHE A 110 -1.00 -3.89 -11.10
CA PHE A 110 -1.52 -4.07 -9.74
C PHE A 110 -2.96 -4.57 -9.69
N ILE A 111 -3.69 -4.46 -10.80
CA ILE A 111 -5.07 -4.96 -10.95
C ILE A 111 -5.16 -6.22 -11.81
N GLY A 112 -4.01 -6.84 -12.12
CA GLY A 112 -3.89 -8.06 -12.91
C GLY A 112 -4.09 -9.35 -12.09
N PRO A 113 -3.72 -10.51 -12.66
CA PRO A 113 -3.86 -11.81 -11.98
C PRO A 113 -3.09 -11.92 -10.66
N GLU A 114 -2.07 -11.11 -10.44
CA GLU A 114 -1.23 -11.10 -9.25
C GLU A 114 -1.62 -9.97 -8.26
N MET A 115 -2.82 -9.37 -8.43
CA MET A 115 -3.30 -8.33 -7.54
C MET A 115 -3.36 -8.84 -6.08
N ARG A 116 -2.95 -7.97 -5.16
CA ARG A 116 -2.98 -8.26 -3.72
C ARG A 116 -4.27 -7.71 -3.14
N LEU A 117 -5.16 -8.61 -2.74
CA LEU A 117 -6.45 -8.28 -2.13
C LEU A 117 -6.46 -8.69 -0.67
N GLU A 118 -6.88 -7.78 0.18
CA GLU A 118 -7.12 -8.01 1.60
C GLU A 118 -8.62 -8.00 1.86
N GLN A 119 -9.16 -9.12 2.32
CA GLN A 119 -10.59 -9.25 2.60
C GLN A 119 -10.96 -8.47 3.87
N VAL A 120 -12.01 -7.67 3.78
CA VAL A 120 -12.57 -7.02 4.95
C VAL A 120 -13.41 -8.02 5.72
N THR A 121 -13.01 -8.33 6.96
CA THR A 121 -13.68 -9.27 7.83
C THR A 121 -14.15 -8.60 9.11
N LEU A 122 -15.25 -9.12 9.70
CA LEU A 122 -15.74 -8.73 11.00
C LEU A 122 -15.46 -9.83 12.01
N HIS A 123 -14.80 -9.48 13.09
CA HIS A 123 -14.65 -10.36 14.24
C HIS A 123 -15.88 -10.25 15.16
N LYS A 124 -16.24 -11.34 15.84
CA LYS A 124 -17.38 -11.36 16.77
C LYS A 124 -17.26 -10.38 17.94
N THR A 125 -16.03 -9.99 18.26
CA THR A 125 -15.69 -9.03 19.32
C THR A 125 -15.79 -7.57 18.85
N ASP A 126 -15.94 -7.34 17.56
CA ASP A 126 -15.96 -5.98 17.04
C ASP A 126 -17.26 -5.27 17.46
N GLN A 127 -17.10 -4.18 18.15
CA GLN A 127 -18.19 -3.31 18.57
C GLN A 127 -18.58 -2.39 17.40
N VAL A 128 -19.10 -2.97 16.33
CA VAL A 128 -19.41 -2.28 15.07
C VAL A 128 -20.25 -1.03 15.30
N GLN A 129 -21.27 -1.11 16.19
CA GLN A 129 -22.13 0.04 16.50
C GLN A 129 -21.34 1.20 17.09
N LYS A 130 -20.41 0.92 18.01
CA LYS A 130 -19.56 1.98 18.59
C LYS A 130 -18.60 2.59 17.59
N LEU A 131 -18.03 1.77 16.69
CA LEU A 131 -17.18 2.26 15.61
C LEU A 131 -17.97 3.16 14.65
N LEU A 132 -19.21 2.78 14.30
CA LEU A 132 -20.06 3.58 13.45
C LEU A 132 -20.42 4.92 14.10
N GLU A 133 -20.81 4.91 15.37
CA GLU A 133 -21.09 6.13 16.14
C GLU A 133 -19.86 7.02 16.27
N TYR A 134 -18.68 6.42 16.46
CA TYR A 134 -17.42 7.13 16.55
C TYR A 134 -17.04 7.81 15.23
N TYR A 135 -17.04 7.07 14.11
CA TYR A 135 -16.58 7.59 12.81
C TYR A 135 -17.62 8.39 12.04
N MET A 136 -18.91 8.08 12.15
CA MET A 136 -20.00 8.70 11.41
C MET A 136 -21.00 9.47 12.28
N GLY A 137 -20.91 9.35 13.59
CA GLY A 137 -21.79 10.06 14.53
C GLY A 137 -21.41 11.54 14.71
N LYS A 138 -22.22 12.25 15.51
CA LYS A 138 -22.04 13.68 15.83
C LYS A 138 -21.08 13.95 16.99
N ASN A 139 -20.30 12.98 17.43
CA ASN A 139 -19.42 13.03 18.59
C ASN A 139 -18.06 13.71 18.30
N THR A 140 -18.09 14.93 17.78
CA THR A 140 -16.89 15.70 17.40
C THR A 140 -15.88 15.85 18.54
N MET A 141 -16.37 16.04 19.77
CA MET A 141 -15.52 16.21 20.95
C MET A 141 -14.70 14.96 21.27
N GLU A 142 -15.30 13.77 21.22
CA GLU A 142 -14.59 12.51 21.48
C GLU A 142 -13.53 12.23 20.42
N ARG A 143 -13.84 12.53 19.16
CA ARG A 143 -12.87 12.40 18.06
C ARG A 143 -11.70 13.37 18.22
N GLN A 144 -11.98 14.60 18.62
CA GLN A 144 -10.94 15.60 18.87
C GLN A 144 -10.02 15.15 20.01
N ASN A 145 -10.57 14.68 21.12
CA ASN A 145 -9.79 14.17 22.25
C ASN A 145 -8.95 12.96 21.81
N PHE A 146 -9.54 12.02 21.08
CA PHE A 146 -8.80 10.86 20.55
C PHE A 146 -7.62 11.28 19.67
N ILE A 147 -7.80 12.27 18.79
CA ILE A 147 -6.71 12.78 17.94
C ILE A 147 -5.62 13.41 18.81
N ILE A 148 -5.99 14.19 19.81
CA ILE A 148 -5.02 14.84 20.73
C ILE A 148 -4.25 13.78 21.52
N ASP A 149 -4.94 12.78 22.05
CA ASP A 149 -4.35 11.73 22.89
C ASP A 149 -3.44 10.78 22.12
N ASN A 150 -3.64 10.67 20.80
CA ASN A 150 -2.86 9.80 19.92
C ASN A 150 -1.99 10.59 18.92
N LEU A 151 -1.86 11.88 19.09
CA LEU A 151 -1.04 12.72 18.24
C LEU A 151 0.44 12.40 18.50
N VAL A 152 1.10 11.84 17.49
CA VAL A 152 2.56 11.67 17.49
C VAL A 152 3.16 12.86 16.76
N VAL A 153 3.90 13.70 17.47
CA VAL A 153 4.62 14.83 16.89
C VAL A 153 5.94 14.30 16.31
N GLU A 154 6.34 14.79 15.16
CA GLU A 154 7.54 14.32 14.43
C GLU A 154 8.83 14.46 15.27
N GLU A 155 8.85 15.42 16.20
CA GLU A 155 9.93 15.65 17.16
C GLU A 155 10.08 14.52 18.21
N ASP A 156 9.00 13.73 18.44
CA ASP A 156 9.00 12.61 19.39
C ASP A 156 9.51 11.29 18.76
N LEU A 157 9.75 11.29 17.47
CA LEU A 157 10.38 10.15 16.79
C LEU A 157 11.87 10.16 17.08
N PRO A 158 12.47 9.06 17.59
CA PRO A 158 13.91 8.99 17.79
C PRO A 158 14.59 9.23 16.44
N GLU A 159 15.48 10.22 16.40
CA GLU A 159 16.38 10.40 15.26
C GLU A 159 17.14 9.09 15.05
N ASP A 160 16.83 8.38 13.98
CA ASP A 160 17.64 7.26 13.52
C ASP A 160 19.04 7.84 13.23
N ARG A 161 19.92 7.69 14.20
CA ARG A 161 21.34 8.05 14.04
C ARG A 161 21.88 7.17 12.93
N MET A 162 22.15 7.82 11.82
CA MET A 162 22.94 7.26 10.71
C MET A 162 24.29 6.71 11.19
#